data_bb20236bb567c3a7d8c13710935a9cc4
#
_entry.id   bb20236bb567c3a7d8c13710935a9cc4
#
_cell.length_a   1.000
_cell.length_b   1.000
_cell.length_c   1.000
_cell.angle_alpha   90.00
_cell.angle_beta   90.00
_cell.angle_gamma   90.00
#
_symmetry.space_group_name_H-M   'P 1'
#
loop_
_entity.id
_entity.type
_entity.pdbx_description
1 polymer ?
#
loop_
_entity_poly.entity_id
_entity_poly.type
_entity_poly.pdbx_seq_one_letter_code
_entity_poly.pdbx_strand_id
1 'polypeptide(L)'
;MRERDRAGAFRESVTGADVELAYAGFDRFLKGEERAFDDVDDVDAAVVGVPYDGAVSNRPGARYGPAAIREASGWWAYISDYKGGLTNMQTGKNVDFGNLEVADCGDVPVFPMDHETTAESITAHVAALAAQTFPVLLGGDHYCTFPSVRGFAEGRGYDSVGFVQIDAHTDTVSESPVFGTEFHGSSTAQIADTPYVDYENVSQVGIRGYESPDFFEFADETGLNLYTMREVEDRGIGDVVSDAVEAAADGTDAVYVSFDIDAVDPSVAPGTGTPIPGGLSAQQALETMEVLGAHDAVSGADLMEVSPRYDSTEGTQRLAAYLLVTLLERAFAE
;
A
#
# COMPACT_ATOMS: atom_id res chain seq x y z
N MET A 1 0.14 -32.38 -7.43
CA MET A 1 -0.34 -31.58 -8.56
C MET A 1 -1.21 -30.50 -7.95
N ARG A 2 -0.70 -29.29 -7.89
CA ARG A 2 -1.35 -28.13 -7.24
C ARG A 2 -2.66 -27.79 -7.98
N GLU A 3 -3.59 -27.09 -7.35
CA GLU A 3 -4.92 -26.80 -7.90
C GLU A 3 -4.85 -25.96 -9.20
N ARG A 4 -3.86 -25.06 -9.29
CA ARG A 4 -3.49 -24.28 -10.48
C ARG A 4 -3.16 -25.21 -11.67
N ASP A 5 -2.39 -26.28 -11.44
CA ASP A 5 -2.03 -27.26 -12.48
C ASP A 5 -3.24 -28.01 -13.03
N ARG A 6 -4.31 -28.19 -12.24
CA ARG A 6 -5.53 -28.85 -12.69
C ARG A 6 -6.39 -27.95 -13.57
N ALA A 7 -6.50 -26.67 -13.25
CA ALA A 7 -7.27 -25.71 -14.05
C ALA A 7 -6.55 -25.41 -15.37
N GLY A 8 -5.23 -25.22 -15.34
CA GLY A 8 -4.39 -25.05 -16.53
C GLY A 8 -4.43 -26.27 -17.45
N ALA A 9 -4.21 -27.48 -16.92
CA ALA A 9 -4.27 -28.71 -17.68
C ALA A 9 -5.65 -28.94 -18.28
N PHE A 10 -6.75 -28.55 -17.62
CA PHE A 10 -8.10 -28.66 -18.19
C PHE A 10 -8.29 -27.65 -19.34
N ARG A 11 -7.86 -26.41 -19.20
CA ARG A 11 -7.94 -25.40 -20.27
C ARG A 11 -7.12 -25.81 -21.47
N GLU A 12 -5.87 -26.24 -21.30
CA GLU A 12 -4.99 -26.71 -22.36
C GLU A 12 -5.63 -27.89 -23.11
N SER A 13 -6.26 -28.85 -22.40
CA SER A 13 -6.90 -30.00 -23.00
C SER A 13 -8.15 -29.69 -23.84
N VAL A 14 -8.82 -28.55 -23.55
CA VAL A 14 -10.08 -28.17 -24.24
C VAL A 14 -9.84 -27.11 -25.30
N THR A 15 -8.95 -26.15 -25.07
CA THR A 15 -8.78 -24.98 -25.94
C THR A 15 -7.41 -24.87 -26.59
N GLY A 16 -6.40 -25.60 -26.09
CA GLY A 16 -5.01 -25.48 -26.52
C GLY A 16 -4.36 -24.14 -26.08
N ALA A 17 -4.99 -23.43 -25.14
CA ALA A 17 -4.50 -22.15 -24.62
C ALA A 17 -4.42 -22.19 -23.09
N ASP A 18 -3.29 -21.81 -22.53
CA ASP A 18 -3.03 -21.76 -21.08
C ASP A 18 -3.00 -20.32 -20.51
N VAL A 19 -3.59 -19.38 -21.20
CA VAL A 19 -3.66 -17.98 -20.77
C VAL A 19 -4.98 -17.70 -20.07
N GLU A 20 -4.92 -17.25 -18.81
CA GLU A 20 -6.09 -16.79 -18.08
C GLU A 20 -6.42 -15.34 -18.45
N LEU A 21 -7.66 -15.08 -18.91
CA LEU A 21 -8.08 -13.73 -19.26
C LEU A 21 -8.14 -12.84 -18.02
N ALA A 22 -7.81 -11.56 -18.17
CA ALA A 22 -7.77 -10.59 -17.08
C ALA A 22 -9.08 -10.54 -16.26
N TYR A 23 -10.22 -10.67 -16.92
CA TYR A 23 -11.56 -10.58 -16.33
C TYR A 23 -12.20 -11.95 -16.01
N ALA A 24 -11.44 -13.03 -16.05
CA ALA A 24 -11.93 -14.38 -15.81
C ALA A 24 -11.33 -15.01 -14.54
N GLY A 25 -12.03 -15.96 -13.96
CA GLY A 25 -11.60 -16.64 -12.74
C GLY A 25 -11.93 -15.87 -11.47
N PHE A 26 -11.20 -16.13 -10.41
CA PHE A 26 -11.31 -15.40 -9.14
C PHE A 26 -10.34 -14.22 -9.12
N ASP A 27 -10.79 -13.09 -8.56
CA ASP A 27 -9.96 -11.91 -8.41
C ASP A 27 -8.95 -12.12 -7.28
N ARG A 28 -7.69 -12.20 -7.68
CA ARG A 28 -6.52 -12.27 -6.83
C ARG A 28 -5.50 -11.27 -7.37
N PHE A 29 -4.71 -10.67 -6.51
CA PHE A 29 -3.71 -9.71 -6.95
C PHE A 29 -2.70 -10.38 -7.88
N LEU A 30 -2.51 -9.82 -9.07
CA LEU A 30 -1.70 -10.38 -10.17
C LEU A 30 -2.05 -11.84 -10.53
N LYS A 31 -3.26 -12.29 -10.25
CA LYS A 31 -3.66 -13.71 -10.39
C LYS A 31 -2.74 -14.67 -9.61
N GLY A 32 -2.08 -14.17 -8.56
CA GLY A 32 -1.19 -14.91 -7.69
C GLY A 32 -1.80 -16.16 -7.08
N GLU A 33 -1.01 -17.05 -6.54
CA GLU A 33 -1.51 -18.25 -5.87
C GLU A 33 -2.22 -17.87 -4.57
N GLU A 34 -3.37 -18.49 -4.29
CA GLU A 34 -4.04 -18.35 -3.00
C GLU A 34 -3.28 -19.16 -1.94
N ARG A 35 -2.85 -18.52 -0.86
CA ARG A 35 -2.08 -19.12 0.23
C ARG A 35 -2.68 -18.80 1.59
N ALA A 36 -2.40 -19.66 2.56
CA ALA A 36 -2.68 -19.35 3.96
C ALA A 36 -1.63 -18.36 4.51
N PHE A 37 -2.00 -17.61 5.55
CA PHE A 37 -1.13 -16.61 6.18
C PHE A 37 0.17 -17.18 6.77
N ASP A 38 0.23 -18.48 7.03
CA ASP A 38 1.35 -19.21 7.60
C ASP A 38 2.10 -20.10 6.57
N ASP A 39 1.81 -19.93 5.26
CA ASP A 39 2.39 -20.74 4.16
C ASP A 39 2.84 -19.82 3.00
N VAL A 40 3.74 -18.87 3.31
CA VAL A 40 4.24 -17.85 2.35
C VAL A 40 5.75 -17.61 2.43
N ASP A 41 6.50 -18.57 2.97
CA ASP A 41 7.95 -18.45 3.15
C ASP A 41 8.78 -18.67 1.87
N ASP A 42 8.14 -19.10 0.79
CA ASP A 42 8.74 -19.36 -0.52
C ASP A 42 8.32 -18.35 -1.60
N VAL A 43 7.70 -17.21 -1.21
CA VAL A 43 7.30 -16.14 -2.14
C VAL A 43 8.02 -14.82 -1.87
N ASP A 44 8.15 -13.99 -2.90
CA ASP A 44 8.75 -12.64 -2.79
C ASP A 44 7.89 -11.70 -1.97
N ALA A 45 6.56 -11.75 -2.18
CA ALA A 45 5.61 -10.92 -1.47
C ALA A 45 4.27 -11.63 -1.23
N ALA A 46 3.64 -11.34 -0.09
CA ALA A 46 2.30 -11.81 0.22
C ALA A 46 1.32 -10.63 0.33
N VAL A 47 0.23 -10.71 -0.44
CA VAL A 47 -0.81 -9.69 -0.50
C VAL A 47 -1.98 -10.07 0.38
N VAL A 48 -2.48 -9.11 1.16
CA VAL A 48 -3.67 -9.28 2.00
C VAL A 48 -4.60 -8.08 1.88
N GLY A 49 -5.90 -8.29 1.86
CA GLY A 49 -6.90 -7.22 1.88
C GLY A 49 -7.37 -6.89 3.29
N VAL A 50 -7.64 -5.62 3.54
CA VAL A 50 -8.26 -5.13 4.79
C VAL A 50 -9.53 -4.36 4.44
N PRO A 51 -10.68 -5.04 4.25
CA PRO A 51 -11.92 -4.41 3.78
C PRO A 51 -12.65 -3.67 4.92
N TYR A 52 -12.01 -2.66 5.50
CA TYR A 52 -12.49 -1.89 6.63
C TYR A 52 -12.48 -0.38 6.32
N ASP A 53 -13.57 0.31 6.66
CA ASP A 53 -13.69 1.77 6.59
C ASP A 53 -14.61 2.31 7.70
N GLY A 54 -14.50 1.71 8.88
CA GLY A 54 -15.23 2.12 10.07
C GLY A 54 -14.68 3.37 10.74
N ALA A 55 -13.46 3.78 10.38
CA ALA A 55 -12.74 4.89 11.00
C ALA A 55 -12.73 6.18 10.17
N VAL A 56 -13.50 6.26 9.09
CA VAL A 56 -13.53 7.43 8.20
C VAL A 56 -14.22 8.63 8.86
N SER A 57 -13.69 9.82 8.62
CA SER A 57 -14.26 11.10 9.07
C SER A 57 -15.19 11.75 8.04
N ASN A 58 -15.16 11.33 6.77
CA ASN A 58 -15.92 11.94 5.68
C ASN A 58 -16.68 10.87 4.87
N ARG A 59 -16.24 10.48 3.70
CA ARG A 59 -16.98 9.59 2.79
C ARG A 59 -16.49 8.15 2.89
N PRO A 60 -17.33 7.18 3.36
CA PRO A 60 -16.96 5.77 3.40
C PRO A 60 -16.98 5.15 2.00
N GLY A 61 -16.22 4.09 1.80
CA GLY A 61 -16.15 3.33 0.54
C GLY A 61 -14.84 2.57 0.38
N ALA A 62 -13.83 2.86 1.19
CA ALA A 62 -12.51 2.24 1.13
C ALA A 62 -12.56 0.72 1.42
N ARG A 63 -13.54 0.21 2.15
CA ARG A 63 -13.76 -1.25 2.34
C ARG A 63 -13.92 -2.03 1.03
N TYR A 64 -14.20 -1.37 -0.08
CA TYR A 64 -14.30 -1.99 -1.41
C TYR A 64 -13.00 -1.89 -2.21
N GLY A 65 -12.00 -1.20 -1.69
CA GLY A 65 -10.69 -1.01 -2.31
C GLY A 65 -9.97 -2.32 -2.59
N PRO A 66 -9.81 -3.23 -1.60
CA PRO A 66 -9.09 -4.48 -1.80
C PRO A 66 -9.58 -5.30 -2.99
N ALA A 67 -10.88 -5.49 -3.11
CA ALA A 67 -11.48 -6.24 -4.22
C ALA A 67 -11.25 -5.55 -5.57
N ALA A 68 -11.42 -4.23 -5.63
CA ALA A 68 -11.25 -3.46 -6.88
C ALA A 68 -9.79 -3.42 -7.35
N ILE A 69 -8.83 -3.35 -6.43
CA ILE A 69 -7.39 -3.40 -6.75
C ILE A 69 -7.01 -4.79 -7.29
N ARG A 70 -7.52 -5.87 -6.68
CA ARG A 70 -7.31 -7.24 -7.18
C ARG A 70 -7.83 -7.41 -8.61
N GLU A 71 -9.08 -6.99 -8.86
CA GLU A 71 -9.67 -7.02 -10.20
C GLU A 71 -8.80 -6.26 -11.21
N ALA A 72 -8.41 -5.03 -10.87
CA ALA A 72 -7.61 -4.18 -11.73
C ALA A 72 -6.22 -4.78 -12.03
N SER A 73 -5.58 -5.44 -11.07
CA SER A 73 -4.24 -6.04 -11.21
C SER A 73 -4.17 -7.20 -12.20
N GLY A 74 -5.29 -7.89 -12.44
CA GLY A 74 -5.36 -9.02 -13.35
C GLY A 74 -4.94 -8.70 -14.80
N TRP A 75 -4.96 -7.42 -15.18
CA TRP A 75 -4.49 -6.99 -16.50
C TRP A 75 -3.00 -7.25 -16.72
N TRP A 76 -2.16 -6.96 -15.73
CA TRP A 76 -0.69 -7.14 -15.87
C TRP A 76 -0.30 -8.61 -15.93
N ALA A 77 -0.93 -9.47 -15.14
CA ALA A 77 -0.73 -10.91 -15.22
C ALA A 77 -1.12 -11.44 -16.60
N TYR A 78 -2.32 -11.08 -17.09
CA TYR A 78 -2.80 -11.48 -18.40
C TYR A 78 -1.86 -11.05 -19.53
N ILE A 79 -1.45 -9.77 -19.56
CA ILE A 79 -0.64 -9.26 -20.66
C ILE A 79 0.79 -9.81 -20.64
N SER A 80 1.33 -10.11 -19.44
CA SER A 80 2.62 -10.78 -19.27
C SER A 80 2.57 -12.19 -19.83
N ASP A 81 1.60 -13.00 -19.42
CA ASP A 81 1.40 -14.36 -19.94
C ASP A 81 1.20 -14.36 -21.46
N TYR A 82 0.35 -13.46 -21.96
CA TYR A 82 0.06 -13.35 -23.40
C TYR A 82 1.27 -13.00 -24.25
N LYS A 83 2.19 -12.15 -23.72
CA LYS A 83 3.38 -11.68 -24.46
C LYS A 83 4.65 -12.48 -24.14
N GLY A 84 4.63 -13.32 -23.11
CA GLY A 84 5.82 -14.04 -22.62
C GLY A 84 6.81 -13.08 -21.96
N GLY A 85 6.34 -12.22 -21.08
CA GLY A 85 7.06 -11.15 -20.42
C GLY A 85 6.72 -9.76 -20.99
N LEU A 86 7.12 -8.73 -20.27
CA LEU A 86 6.86 -7.32 -20.62
C LEU A 86 8.16 -6.53 -20.69
N THR A 87 8.15 -5.43 -21.41
CA THR A 87 9.19 -4.39 -21.34
C THR A 87 8.56 -3.16 -20.69
N ASN A 88 9.11 -2.71 -19.58
CA ASN A 88 8.73 -1.45 -19.00
C ASN A 88 9.16 -0.33 -19.96
N MET A 89 8.18 0.38 -20.51
CA MET A 89 8.44 1.39 -21.57
C MET A 89 9.07 2.67 -21.05
N GLN A 90 9.10 2.87 -19.72
CA GLN A 90 9.75 4.03 -19.11
C GLN A 90 11.22 3.77 -18.84
N THR A 91 11.55 2.59 -18.31
CA THR A 91 12.93 2.21 -17.98
C THR A 91 13.66 1.50 -19.13
N GLY A 92 12.93 0.94 -20.09
CA GLY A 92 13.46 0.08 -21.15
C GLY A 92 13.91 -1.30 -20.68
N LYS A 93 13.66 -1.66 -19.43
CA LYS A 93 14.01 -2.97 -18.86
C LYS A 93 12.93 -4.01 -19.14
N ASN A 94 13.36 -5.25 -19.34
CA ASN A 94 12.43 -6.37 -19.43
C ASN A 94 12.02 -6.82 -18.04
N VAL A 95 10.72 -7.02 -17.85
CA VAL A 95 10.10 -7.51 -16.63
C VAL A 95 9.44 -8.83 -16.92
N ASP A 96 9.74 -9.83 -16.13
CA ASP A 96 9.09 -11.12 -16.19
C ASP A 96 8.28 -11.34 -14.90
N PHE A 97 7.01 -10.97 -14.95
CA PHE A 97 6.09 -11.22 -13.84
C PHE A 97 5.86 -12.71 -13.56
N GLY A 98 6.29 -13.61 -14.46
CA GLY A 98 6.31 -15.03 -14.22
C GLY A 98 7.35 -15.48 -13.21
N ASN A 99 8.39 -14.64 -13.01
CA ASN A 99 9.44 -14.87 -12.01
C ASN A 99 9.17 -14.15 -10.68
N LEU A 100 8.18 -13.25 -10.64
CA LEU A 100 7.74 -12.59 -9.42
C LEU A 100 6.74 -13.49 -8.69
N GLU A 101 7.18 -14.12 -7.61
CA GLU A 101 6.34 -15.03 -6.82
C GLU A 101 5.50 -14.20 -5.82
N VAL A 102 4.24 -13.94 -6.19
CA VAL A 102 3.27 -13.23 -5.33
C VAL A 102 2.16 -14.18 -4.89
N ALA A 103 1.96 -14.28 -3.57
CA ALA A 103 0.80 -14.95 -2.98
C ALA A 103 -0.32 -13.95 -2.68
N ASP A 104 -1.59 -14.36 -2.81
CA ASP A 104 -2.74 -13.62 -2.29
C ASP A 104 -3.37 -14.42 -1.15
N CYS A 105 -3.34 -13.85 0.06
CA CYS A 105 -3.84 -14.50 1.28
C CYS A 105 -5.32 -14.20 1.58
N GLY A 106 -6.02 -13.56 0.64
CA GLY A 106 -7.41 -13.14 0.85
C GLY A 106 -7.52 -11.91 1.75
N ASP A 107 -8.58 -11.85 2.55
CA ASP A 107 -8.85 -10.70 3.40
C ASP A 107 -8.71 -11.06 4.89
N VAL A 108 -8.20 -10.08 5.67
CA VAL A 108 -8.21 -10.15 7.14
C VAL A 108 -9.65 -10.11 7.65
N PRO A 109 -10.03 -10.95 8.63
CA PRO A 109 -11.31 -10.80 9.32
C PRO A 109 -11.42 -9.42 9.99
N VAL A 110 -12.46 -8.66 9.64
CA VAL A 110 -12.73 -7.33 10.21
C VAL A 110 -14.05 -7.31 10.97
N PHE A 111 -14.15 -6.46 11.97
CA PHE A 111 -15.31 -6.30 12.85
C PHE A 111 -15.84 -4.88 12.70
N PRO A 112 -16.82 -4.60 11.82
CA PRO A 112 -17.19 -3.26 11.40
C PRO A 112 -17.63 -2.29 12.50
N MET A 113 -17.98 -2.78 13.68
CA MET A 113 -18.43 -1.99 14.83
C MET A 113 -17.47 -2.08 16.02
N ASP A 114 -16.28 -2.63 15.81
CA ASP A 114 -15.29 -2.89 16.86
C ASP A 114 -13.88 -2.62 16.30
N HIS A 115 -13.38 -1.40 16.56
CA HIS A 115 -12.07 -0.94 16.08
C HIS A 115 -10.95 -1.75 16.72
N GLU A 116 -11.02 -1.98 18.04
CA GLU A 116 -9.98 -2.69 18.80
C GLU A 116 -9.81 -4.12 18.30
N THR A 117 -10.91 -4.89 18.21
CA THR A 117 -10.85 -6.28 17.68
C THR A 117 -10.39 -6.30 16.22
N THR A 118 -10.75 -5.31 15.40
CA THR A 118 -10.27 -5.20 14.02
C THR A 118 -8.76 -4.93 13.99
N ALA A 119 -8.26 -3.99 14.81
CA ALA A 119 -6.84 -3.69 14.90
C ALA A 119 -6.02 -4.90 15.38
N GLU A 120 -6.50 -5.63 16.39
CA GLU A 120 -5.86 -6.88 16.84
C GLU A 120 -5.80 -7.93 15.73
N SER A 121 -6.89 -8.09 14.97
CA SER A 121 -6.93 -9.00 13.82
C SER A 121 -5.93 -8.62 12.74
N ILE A 122 -5.87 -7.34 12.35
CA ILE A 122 -4.91 -6.85 11.36
C ILE A 122 -3.48 -7.11 11.86
N THR A 123 -3.16 -6.70 13.09
CA THR A 123 -1.83 -6.90 13.69
C THR A 123 -1.40 -8.36 13.63
N ALA A 124 -2.26 -9.30 14.07
CA ALA A 124 -1.92 -10.72 14.10
C ALA A 124 -1.67 -11.31 12.69
N HIS A 125 -2.48 -10.95 11.70
CA HIS A 125 -2.33 -11.48 10.35
C HIS A 125 -1.13 -10.86 9.61
N VAL A 126 -0.90 -9.55 9.79
CA VAL A 126 0.29 -8.89 9.23
C VAL A 126 1.57 -9.44 9.87
N ALA A 127 1.57 -9.71 11.19
CA ALA A 127 2.71 -10.32 11.87
C ALA A 127 3.03 -11.71 11.30
N ALA A 128 2.01 -12.52 11.01
CA ALA A 128 2.21 -13.83 10.40
C ALA A 128 2.84 -13.75 9.00
N LEU A 129 2.42 -12.79 8.18
CA LEU A 129 3.01 -12.54 6.85
C LEU A 129 4.43 -11.98 6.97
N ALA A 130 4.61 -10.93 7.77
CA ALA A 130 5.88 -10.24 7.93
C ALA A 130 6.99 -11.18 8.45
N ALA A 131 6.65 -12.16 9.29
CA ALA A 131 7.61 -13.17 9.75
C ALA A 131 8.22 -14.01 8.62
N GLN A 132 7.62 -14.04 7.44
CA GLN A 132 7.97 -14.97 6.36
C GLN A 132 8.43 -14.25 5.09
N THR A 133 7.76 -13.16 4.70
CA THR A 133 7.99 -12.50 3.42
C THR A 133 7.70 -10.99 3.48
N PHE A 134 7.74 -10.29 2.35
CA PHE A 134 7.35 -8.89 2.22
C PHE A 134 5.82 -8.76 2.25
N PRO A 135 5.21 -8.17 3.29
CA PRO A 135 3.77 -7.97 3.36
C PRO A 135 3.34 -6.78 2.49
N VAL A 136 2.27 -6.96 1.70
CA VAL A 136 1.59 -5.90 0.95
C VAL A 136 0.12 -5.88 1.33
N LEU A 137 -0.35 -4.76 1.87
CA LEU A 137 -1.75 -4.63 2.24
C LEU A 137 -2.53 -3.80 1.21
N LEU A 138 -3.65 -4.35 0.80
CA LEU A 138 -4.68 -3.64 0.05
C LEU A 138 -5.65 -3.07 1.06
N GLY A 139 -5.57 -1.77 1.32
CA GLY A 139 -6.23 -1.16 2.45
C GLY A 139 -7.71 -0.85 2.26
N GLY A 140 -8.32 -0.66 3.41
CA GLY A 140 -9.50 0.11 3.68
C GLY A 140 -9.15 1.58 3.94
N ASP A 141 -9.70 2.15 5.03
CA ASP A 141 -9.32 3.49 5.47
C ASP A 141 -7.90 3.51 6.11
N HIS A 142 -7.30 4.70 6.21
CA HIS A 142 -5.91 4.86 6.64
C HIS A 142 -5.65 4.48 8.11
N TYR A 143 -6.68 4.35 8.95
CA TYR A 143 -6.55 3.80 10.30
C TYR A 143 -5.91 2.40 10.30
N CYS A 144 -6.18 1.61 9.25
CA CYS A 144 -5.66 0.24 9.13
C CYS A 144 -4.13 0.17 9.07
N THR A 145 -3.44 1.25 8.71
CA THR A 145 -1.97 1.31 8.68
C THR A 145 -1.35 1.20 10.07
N PHE A 146 -1.98 1.79 11.11
CA PHE A 146 -1.48 1.67 12.48
C PHE A 146 -1.31 0.21 12.94
N PRO A 147 -2.34 -0.66 12.93
CA PRO A 147 -2.16 -2.07 13.29
C PRO A 147 -1.26 -2.84 12.32
N SER A 148 -1.13 -2.38 11.07
CA SER A 148 -0.26 -3.00 10.07
C SER A 148 1.22 -2.77 10.40
N VAL A 149 1.62 -1.54 10.71
CA VAL A 149 3.00 -1.22 11.14
C VAL A 149 3.36 -1.98 12.42
N ARG A 150 2.43 -2.02 13.38
CA ARG A 150 2.61 -2.81 14.60
C ARG A 150 2.81 -4.30 14.29
N GLY A 151 1.97 -4.89 13.46
CA GLY A 151 2.09 -6.29 13.06
C GLY A 151 3.38 -6.57 12.29
N PHE A 152 3.81 -5.64 11.44
CA PHE A 152 5.08 -5.72 10.72
C PHE A 152 6.28 -5.78 11.68
N ALA A 153 6.33 -4.87 12.66
CA ALA A 153 7.40 -4.86 13.67
C ALA A 153 7.40 -6.14 14.53
N GLU A 154 6.24 -6.53 15.04
CA GLU A 154 6.09 -7.74 15.86
C GLU A 154 6.48 -9.02 15.10
N GLY A 155 6.06 -9.17 13.84
CA GLY A 155 6.34 -10.33 13.01
C GLY A 155 7.81 -10.50 12.65
N ARG A 156 8.51 -9.40 12.41
CA ARG A 156 9.95 -9.37 12.14
C ARG A 156 10.80 -9.41 13.40
N GLY A 157 10.22 -9.08 14.56
CA GLY A 157 10.94 -8.89 15.81
C GLY A 157 11.85 -7.67 15.78
N TYR A 158 11.42 -6.59 15.11
CA TYR A 158 12.12 -5.32 15.05
C TYR A 158 11.89 -4.50 16.30
N ASP A 159 12.92 -3.82 16.76
CA ASP A 159 12.87 -2.87 17.87
C ASP A 159 12.59 -1.44 17.39
N SER A 160 12.95 -1.13 16.13
CA SER A 160 12.79 0.21 15.54
C SER A 160 12.40 0.10 14.05
N VAL A 161 11.36 0.82 13.64
CA VAL A 161 10.83 0.84 12.28
C VAL A 161 10.72 2.29 11.80
N GLY A 162 11.27 2.56 10.62
CA GLY A 162 11.01 3.80 9.90
C GLY A 162 9.65 3.75 9.21
N PHE A 163 8.96 4.87 9.17
CA PHE A 163 7.65 5.00 8.53
C PHE A 163 7.64 6.09 7.48
N VAL A 164 7.33 5.74 6.23
CA VAL A 164 7.16 6.69 5.13
C VAL A 164 5.70 6.71 4.73
N GLN A 165 5.07 7.88 4.86
CA GLN A 165 3.69 8.14 4.47
C GLN A 165 3.66 9.03 3.23
N ILE A 166 3.04 8.54 2.17
CA ILE A 166 2.75 9.32 0.95
C ILE A 166 1.28 9.68 0.98
N ASP A 167 0.95 10.95 1.20
CA ASP A 167 -0.40 11.36 1.60
C ASP A 167 -0.67 12.83 1.29
N ALA A 168 -1.95 13.21 1.23
CA ALA A 168 -2.38 14.62 1.30
C ALA A 168 -2.41 15.16 2.74
N HIS A 169 -2.67 14.27 3.71
CA HIS A 169 -2.94 14.56 5.12
C HIS A 169 -1.78 14.12 6.02
N THR A 170 -1.73 14.71 7.21
CA THR A 170 -0.69 14.38 8.20
C THR A 170 -1.06 13.19 9.08
N ASP A 171 -2.34 12.97 9.31
CA ASP A 171 -2.90 11.94 10.18
C ASP A 171 -2.29 11.89 11.59
N THR A 172 -1.88 13.06 12.09
CA THR A 172 -1.21 13.24 13.39
C THR A 172 -2.15 13.71 14.51
N VAL A 173 -3.46 13.63 14.30
CA VAL A 173 -4.45 14.02 15.33
C VAL A 173 -4.54 12.93 16.39
N SER A 174 -3.95 13.16 17.57
CA SER A 174 -3.95 12.17 18.65
C SER A 174 -5.33 11.92 19.27
N GLU A 175 -6.19 12.93 19.31
CA GLU A 175 -7.57 12.85 19.80
C GLU A 175 -8.47 13.88 19.13
N SER A 176 -9.60 13.42 18.60
CA SER A 176 -10.65 14.27 18.07
C SER A 176 -11.87 14.30 19.00
N PRO A 177 -12.46 15.45 19.30
CA PRO A 177 -13.69 15.55 20.11
C PRO A 177 -14.91 14.92 19.44
N VAL A 178 -14.83 14.61 18.14
CA VAL A 178 -15.93 14.02 17.35
C VAL A 178 -15.69 12.56 17.04
N PHE A 179 -14.45 12.20 16.71
CA PHE A 179 -14.08 10.85 16.23
C PHE A 179 -13.32 10.03 17.27
N GLY A 180 -12.89 10.62 18.40
CA GLY A 180 -12.06 9.94 19.40
C GLY A 180 -10.61 9.80 18.94
N THR A 181 -9.97 8.74 19.35
CA THR A 181 -8.57 8.42 19.05
C THR A 181 -8.41 7.43 17.88
N GLU A 182 -9.48 6.73 17.52
CA GLU A 182 -9.46 5.63 16.55
C GLU A 182 -10.17 6.04 15.25
N PHE A 183 -9.51 6.87 14.46
CA PHE A 183 -10.00 7.27 13.14
C PHE A 183 -8.84 7.47 12.16
N HIS A 184 -9.11 7.54 10.86
CA HIS A 184 -8.07 7.55 9.83
C HIS A 184 -7.10 8.74 9.97
N GLY A 185 -7.58 9.92 10.41
CA GLY A 185 -6.72 11.08 10.69
C GLY A 185 -5.88 10.98 11.97
N SER A 186 -5.83 9.82 12.63
CA SER A 186 -4.98 9.57 13.80
C SER A 186 -3.93 8.48 13.56
N SER A 187 -3.88 7.89 12.38
CA SER A 187 -3.03 6.72 12.11
C SER A 187 -1.56 6.98 12.42
N THR A 188 -0.99 8.09 11.96
CA THR A 188 0.41 8.45 12.24
C THR A 188 0.66 8.74 13.71
N ALA A 189 -0.27 9.41 14.40
CA ALA A 189 -0.15 9.63 15.84
C ALA A 189 -0.11 8.30 16.61
N GLN A 190 -0.98 7.34 16.25
CA GLN A 190 -1.01 6.02 16.88
C GLN A 190 0.21 5.17 16.53
N ILE A 191 0.76 5.28 15.33
CA ILE A 191 2.01 4.63 14.93
C ILE A 191 3.16 5.12 15.80
N ALA A 192 3.29 6.43 15.97
CA ALA A 192 4.33 7.04 16.80
C ALA A 192 4.13 6.82 18.32
N ASP A 193 2.93 6.45 18.75
CA ASP A 193 2.65 6.03 20.13
C ASP A 193 3.06 4.56 20.41
N THR A 194 3.40 3.77 19.38
CA THR A 194 3.93 2.42 19.55
C THR A 194 5.39 2.45 20.04
N PRO A 195 5.90 1.39 20.64
CA PRO A 195 7.31 1.33 21.02
C PRO A 195 8.27 1.13 19.83
N TYR A 196 7.76 1.07 18.60
CA TYR A 196 8.53 0.71 17.40
C TYR A 196 8.89 1.90 16.52
N VAL A 197 8.17 3.01 16.61
CA VAL A 197 8.34 4.15 15.70
C VAL A 197 8.45 5.45 16.48
N ASP A 198 9.57 6.14 16.33
CA ASP A 198 9.74 7.50 16.83
C ASP A 198 9.41 8.51 15.71
N TYR A 199 8.89 9.70 16.07
CA TYR A 199 8.58 10.76 15.07
C TYR A 199 9.78 11.16 14.22
N GLU A 200 10.99 11.09 14.74
CA GLU A 200 12.24 11.36 14.01
C GLU A 200 12.44 10.39 12.81
N ASN A 201 11.84 9.21 12.88
CA ASN A 201 11.85 8.20 11.82
C ASN A 201 10.53 8.16 11.00
N VAL A 202 9.65 9.15 11.17
CA VAL A 202 8.47 9.35 10.33
C VAL A 202 8.78 10.38 9.26
N SER A 203 8.53 10.03 8.00
CA SER A 203 8.64 10.92 6.86
C SER A 203 7.31 11.01 6.13
N GLN A 204 6.79 12.22 5.93
CA GLN A 204 5.53 12.47 5.23
C GLN A 204 5.77 13.25 3.94
N VAL A 205 5.28 12.72 2.81
CA VAL A 205 5.47 13.29 1.47
C VAL A 205 4.15 13.57 0.79
N GLY A 206 4.00 14.75 0.20
CA GLY A 206 2.80 15.13 -0.55
C GLY A 206 1.80 15.96 0.24
N ILE A 207 2.13 16.28 1.51
CA ILE A 207 1.24 16.98 2.44
C ILE A 207 0.84 18.35 1.89
N ARG A 208 -0.46 18.64 1.97
CA ARG A 208 -1.06 19.88 1.45
C ARG A 208 -2.39 20.23 2.12
N GLY A 209 -3.00 21.32 1.69
CA GLY A 209 -4.27 21.78 2.25
C GLY A 209 -4.08 22.62 3.52
N TYR A 210 -4.78 22.28 4.56
CA TYR A 210 -4.80 23.03 5.83
C TYR A 210 -4.65 22.07 7.00
N GLU A 211 -3.83 22.49 7.96
CA GLU A 211 -3.56 21.79 9.21
C GLU A 211 -3.78 22.72 10.40
N SER A 212 -3.62 22.24 11.63
CA SER A 212 -3.69 23.04 12.83
C SER A 212 -2.68 24.20 12.80
N PRO A 213 -2.96 25.34 13.46
CA PRO A 213 -2.07 26.50 13.42
C PRO A 213 -0.63 26.22 13.90
N ASP A 214 -0.48 25.29 14.82
CA ASP A 214 0.80 24.98 15.48
C ASP A 214 1.49 23.74 14.86
N PHE A 215 1.02 23.24 13.70
CA PHE A 215 1.52 21.99 13.12
C PHE A 215 3.02 22.03 12.78
N PHE A 216 3.52 23.13 12.22
CA PHE A 216 4.95 23.25 11.92
C PHE A 216 5.83 23.29 13.18
N GLU A 217 5.33 23.89 14.29
CA GLU A 217 6.00 23.85 15.58
C GLU A 217 6.04 22.41 16.13
N PHE A 218 4.92 21.70 16.04
CA PHE A 218 4.84 20.27 16.38
C PHE A 218 5.82 19.42 15.57
N ALA A 219 5.89 19.59 14.26
CA ALA A 219 6.80 18.84 13.39
C ALA A 219 8.28 19.11 13.74
N ASP A 220 8.63 20.38 14.03
CA ASP A 220 9.99 20.78 14.44
C ASP A 220 10.35 20.23 15.83
N GLU A 221 9.41 20.25 16.78
CA GLU A 221 9.63 19.75 18.15
C GLU A 221 9.76 18.22 18.21
N THR A 222 9.03 17.48 17.35
CA THR A 222 9.04 16.02 17.32
C THR A 222 10.10 15.45 16.39
N GLY A 223 10.67 16.26 15.51
CA GLY A 223 11.62 15.81 14.50
C GLY A 223 10.95 15.11 13.30
N LEU A 224 9.64 15.24 13.15
CA LEU A 224 8.89 14.71 11.99
C LEU A 224 9.44 15.27 10.67
N ASN A 225 9.81 14.42 9.74
CA ASN A 225 10.33 14.80 8.43
C ASN A 225 9.17 15.12 7.48
N LEU A 226 8.90 16.39 7.24
CA LEU A 226 7.76 16.86 6.46
C LEU A 226 8.20 17.37 5.08
N TYR A 227 7.66 16.75 4.03
CA TYR A 227 7.87 17.13 2.63
C TYR A 227 6.52 17.50 1.99
N THR A 228 6.24 18.78 1.90
CA THR A 228 4.98 19.29 1.31
C THR A 228 4.95 19.14 -0.22
N MET A 229 3.76 19.21 -0.83
CA MET A 229 3.64 19.24 -2.30
C MET A 229 4.42 20.39 -2.94
N ARG A 230 4.57 21.53 -2.24
CA ARG A 230 5.40 22.63 -2.73
C ARG A 230 6.87 22.22 -2.86
N GLU A 231 7.37 21.46 -1.89
CA GLU A 231 8.75 20.97 -1.93
C GLU A 231 8.93 19.91 -3.04
N VAL A 232 7.93 19.06 -3.25
CA VAL A 232 7.89 18.14 -4.39
C VAL A 232 7.95 18.89 -5.73
N GLU A 233 7.23 20.01 -5.88
CA GLU A 233 7.27 20.84 -7.10
C GLU A 233 8.63 21.53 -7.30
N ASP A 234 9.27 21.98 -6.21
CA ASP A 234 10.53 22.73 -6.28
C ASP A 234 11.75 21.82 -6.52
N ARG A 235 11.73 20.56 -6.04
CA ARG A 235 12.88 19.62 -6.05
C ARG A 235 12.71 18.44 -6.99
N GLY A 236 11.48 18.05 -7.28
CA GLY A 236 11.12 16.79 -7.94
C GLY A 236 10.84 15.66 -6.96
N ILE A 237 9.90 14.78 -7.32
CA ILE A 237 9.41 13.72 -6.46
C ILE A 237 10.48 12.69 -6.13
N GLY A 238 11.32 12.33 -7.10
CA GLY A 238 12.37 11.31 -6.91
C GLY A 238 13.35 11.70 -5.81
N ASP A 239 13.86 12.95 -5.84
CA ASP A 239 14.80 13.44 -4.83
C ASP A 239 14.13 13.54 -3.45
N VAL A 240 12.88 13.99 -3.39
CA VAL A 240 12.11 14.12 -2.15
C VAL A 240 11.86 12.76 -1.51
N VAL A 241 11.42 11.77 -2.27
CA VAL A 241 11.15 10.42 -1.75
C VAL A 241 12.44 9.72 -1.32
N SER A 242 13.55 9.93 -2.04
CA SER A 242 14.85 9.39 -1.64
C SER A 242 15.26 9.93 -0.26
N ASP A 243 15.21 11.26 -0.07
CA ASP A 243 15.53 11.86 1.22
C ASP A 243 14.57 11.38 2.34
N ALA A 244 13.28 11.22 2.02
CA ALA A 244 12.27 10.76 2.98
C ALA A 244 12.55 9.33 3.46
N VAL A 245 12.92 8.42 2.55
CA VAL A 245 13.27 7.04 2.93
C VAL A 245 14.58 7.00 3.70
N GLU A 246 15.60 7.77 3.27
CA GLU A 246 16.88 7.85 3.98
C GLU A 246 16.70 8.36 5.41
N ALA A 247 15.86 9.40 5.62
CA ALA A 247 15.54 9.93 6.95
C ALA A 247 14.79 8.90 7.81
N ALA A 248 13.79 8.21 7.24
CA ALA A 248 13.06 7.17 7.97
C ALA A 248 13.94 5.95 8.31
N ALA A 249 14.91 5.62 7.46
CA ALA A 249 15.80 4.48 7.65
C ALA A 249 16.94 4.75 8.66
N ASP A 250 17.18 6.00 9.05
CA ASP A 250 18.32 6.34 9.92
C ASP A 250 18.16 5.73 11.33
N GLY A 251 18.99 4.73 11.63
CA GLY A 251 18.98 4.04 12.91
C GLY A 251 17.84 3.04 13.12
N THR A 252 17.07 2.71 12.08
CA THR A 252 15.96 1.75 12.14
C THR A 252 16.34 0.38 11.56
N ASP A 253 15.60 -0.68 11.94
CA ASP A 253 15.80 -2.03 11.42
C ASP A 253 15.30 -2.19 9.99
N ALA A 254 14.22 -1.47 9.65
CA ALA A 254 13.59 -1.48 8.34
C ALA A 254 12.61 -0.31 8.18
N VAL A 255 12.14 -0.08 6.97
CA VAL A 255 11.13 0.94 6.64
C VAL A 255 9.84 0.27 6.18
N TYR A 256 8.71 0.72 6.74
CA TYR A 256 7.38 0.44 6.27
C TYR A 256 6.83 1.64 5.49
N VAL A 257 6.20 1.38 4.34
CA VAL A 257 5.66 2.42 3.47
C VAL A 257 4.14 2.36 3.45
N SER A 258 3.48 3.50 3.67
CA SER A 258 2.05 3.65 3.45
C SER A 258 1.79 4.65 2.33
N PHE A 259 0.98 4.24 1.35
CA PHE A 259 0.53 5.10 0.27
C PHE A 259 -0.97 5.32 0.38
N ASP A 260 -1.39 6.53 0.79
CA ASP A 260 -2.77 6.96 0.63
C ASP A 260 -3.01 7.38 -0.81
N ILE A 261 -4.05 6.84 -1.44
CA ILE A 261 -4.37 7.18 -2.84
C ILE A 261 -4.76 8.65 -3.01
N ASP A 262 -5.14 9.34 -1.95
CA ASP A 262 -5.47 10.77 -1.99
C ASP A 262 -4.25 11.69 -2.05
N ALA A 263 -3.02 11.15 -1.87
CA ALA A 263 -1.78 11.83 -2.26
C ALA A 263 -1.81 12.27 -3.72
N VAL A 264 -2.47 11.47 -4.56
CA VAL A 264 -2.65 11.77 -5.98
C VAL A 264 -3.72 12.85 -6.18
N ASP A 265 -3.51 13.71 -7.20
CA ASP A 265 -4.50 14.75 -7.52
C ASP A 265 -5.87 14.14 -7.88
N PRO A 266 -6.98 14.65 -7.34
CA PRO A 266 -8.32 14.10 -7.61
C PRO A 266 -8.79 14.23 -9.06
N SER A 267 -8.08 14.95 -9.92
CA SER A 267 -8.30 14.90 -11.37
C SER A 267 -7.80 13.60 -12.00
N VAL A 268 -6.93 12.87 -11.31
CA VAL A 268 -6.35 11.58 -11.70
C VAL A 268 -6.98 10.44 -10.91
N ALA A 269 -7.06 10.57 -9.59
CA ALA A 269 -7.60 9.56 -8.67
C ALA A 269 -8.75 10.14 -7.82
N PRO A 270 -9.96 10.33 -8.39
CA PRO A 270 -11.11 10.86 -7.64
C PRO A 270 -11.73 9.86 -6.68
N GLY A 271 -11.36 8.58 -6.75
CA GLY A 271 -11.94 7.47 -5.98
C GLY A 271 -11.38 7.36 -4.57
N THR A 272 -11.51 8.41 -3.77
CA THR A 272 -11.11 8.45 -2.35
C THR A 272 -12.12 9.19 -1.48
N GLY A 273 -11.98 9.06 -0.15
CA GLY A 273 -12.87 9.65 0.85
C GLY A 273 -12.63 11.14 1.07
N THR A 274 -11.40 11.60 1.07
CA THR A 274 -10.93 12.94 1.49
C THR A 274 -10.02 13.63 0.47
N PRO A 275 -10.44 13.76 -0.80
CA PRO A 275 -9.58 14.28 -1.87
C PRO A 275 -9.22 15.76 -1.66
N ILE A 276 -7.94 16.10 -1.79
CA ILE A 276 -7.40 17.46 -1.77
C ILE A 276 -6.78 17.78 -3.13
N PRO A 277 -7.19 18.86 -3.84
CA PRO A 277 -6.58 19.29 -5.10
C PRO A 277 -5.10 19.69 -4.98
N GLY A 278 -4.35 19.59 -6.08
CA GLY A 278 -2.93 19.95 -6.13
C GLY A 278 -2.00 18.85 -5.67
N GLY A 279 -2.40 17.57 -5.83
CA GLY A 279 -1.63 16.40 -5.48
C GLY A 279 -0.69 15.90 -6.59
N LEU A 280 -0.13 14.72 -6.37
CA LEU A 280 0.76 14.05 -7.30
C LEU A 280 0.06 13.77 -8.64
N SER A 281 0.75 13.99 -9.74
CA SER A 281 0.36 13.42 -11.02
C SER A 281 0.56 11.91 -11.03
N ALA A 282 -0.10 11.19 -11.94
CA ALA A 282 0.12 9.75 -12.10
C ALA A 282 1.60 9.39 -12.31
N GLN A 283 2.34 10.22 -13.06
CA GLN A 283 3.77 10.01 -13.30
C GLN A 283 4.60 10.15 -12.02
N GLN A 284 4.33 11.18 -11.21
CA GLN A 284 5.01 11.37 -9.93
C GLN A 284 4.70 10.23 -8.94
N ALA A 285 3.44 9.77 -8.90
CA ALA A 285 3.06 8.63 -8.07
C ALA A 285 3.76 7.32 -8.48
N LEU A 286 3.91 7.06 -9.78
CA LEU A 286 4.70 5.92 -10.28
C LEU A 286 6.18 6.05 -9.93
N GLU A 287 6.78 7.22 -10.15
CA GLU A 287 8.18 7.50 -9.77
C GLU A 287 8.41 7.34 -8.27
N THR A 288 7.44 7.72 -7.44
CA THR A 288 7.46 7.44 -5.99
C THR A 288 7.64 5.94 -5.73
N MET A 289 6.83 5.10 -6.36
CA MET A 289 6.90 3.64 -6.16
C MET A 289 8.18 3.03 -6.76
N GLU A 290 8.71 3.60 -7.84
CA GLU A 290 10.01 3.21 -8.41
C GLU A 290 11.16 3.46 -7.40
N VAL A 291 11.17 4.62 -6.74
CA VAL A 291 12.20 4.96 -5.73
C VAL A 291 12.05 4.07 -4.49
N LEU A 292 10.83 3.95 -3.97
CA LEU A 292 10.54 3.13 -2.77
C LEU A 292 10.89 1.66 -2.99
N GLY A 293 10.49 1.07 -4.12
CA GLY A 293 10.77 -0.33 -4.43
C GLY A 293 12.25 -0.64 -4.69
N ALA A 294 13.03 0.37 -5.07
CA ALA A 294 14.47 0.22 -5.28
C ALA A 294 15.30 0.36 -3.99
N HIS A 295 14.70 0.74 -2.87
CA HIS A 295 15.44 1.01 -1.63
C HIS A 295 15.45 -0.20 -0.71
N ASP A 296 16.64 -0.70 -0.39
CA ASP A 296 16.86 -1.94 0.38
C ASP A 296 16.23 -1.93 1.80
N ALA A 297 16.03 -0.77 2.40
CA ALA A 297 15.40 -0.66 3.72
C ALA A 297 13.89 -0.89 3.68
N VAL A 298 13.23 -0.70 2.54
CA VAL A 298 11.78 -0.89 2.41
C VAL A 298 11.44 -2.38 2.44
N SER A 299 10.68 -2.81 3.45
CA SER A 299 10.45 -4.23 3.73
C SER A 299 8.98 -4.59 3.96
N GLY A 300 8.06 -3.64 3.80
CA GLY A 300 6.62 -3.82 3.87
C GLY A 300 5.92 -2.58 3.34
N ALA A 301 4.71 -2.75 2.81
CA ALA A 301 3.93 -1.64 2.26
C ALA A 301 2.43 -1.85 2.37
N ASP A 302 1.70 -0.74 2.38
CA ASP A 302 0.26 -0.72 2.15
C ASP A 302 -0.16 0.36 1.15
N LEU A 303 -1.37 0.22 0.62
CA LEU A 303 -2.04 1.22 -0.20
C LEU A 303 -3.48 1.38 0.28
N MET A 304 -3.82 2.60 0.73
CA MET A 304 -5.01 2.92 1.51
C MET A 304 -6.00 3.83 0.77
N GLU A 305 -7.21 3.96 1.30
CA GLU A 305 -8.28 4.93 0.94
C GLU A 305 -8.86 4.78 -0.48
N VAL A 306 -8.61 3.69 -1.19
CA VAL A 306 -9.25 3.45 -2.49
C VAL A 306 -10.73 3.21 -2.32
N SER A 307 -11.55 4.16 -2.75
CA SER A 307 -13.02 4.14 -2.68
C SER A 307 -13.63 4.09 -4.09
N PRO A 308 -13.79 2.91 -4.71
CA PRO A 308 -14.12 2.77 -6.14
C PRO A 308 -15.44 3.42 -6.53
N ARG A 309 -16.36 3.57 -5.58
CA ARG A 309 -17.69 4.17 -5.82
C ARG A 309 -17.67 5.64 -6.21
N TYR A 310 -16.57 6.34 -5.94
CA TYR A 310 -16.39 7.76 -6.29
C TYR A 310 -15.69 7.96 -7.62
N ASP A 311 -15.28 6.87 -8.29
CA ASP A 311 -14.66 6.91 -9.62
C ASP A 311 -15.42 6.02 -10.61
N SER A 312 -16.25 6.63 -11.43
CA SER A 312 -17.01 5.93 -12.47
C SER A 312 -16.16 5.47 -13.67
N THR A 313 -14.88 5.87 -13.72
CA THR A 313 -13.94 5.51 -14.80
C THR A 313 -13.04 4.34 -14.42
N GLU A 314 -13.07 3.90 -13.16
CA GLU A 314 -12.17 2.89 -12.60
C GLU A 314 -10.68 3.28 -12.64
N GLY A 315 -10.38 4.54 -12.93
CA GLY A 315 -9.00 5.03 -13.03
C GLY A 315 -8.23 4.90 -11.73
N THR A 316 -8.88 5.20 -10.60
CA THR A 316 -8.27 5.16 -9.27
C THR A 316 -7.77 3.77 -8.89
N GLN A 317 -8.62 2.73 -8.97
CA GLN A 317 -8.21 1.37 -8.62
C GLN A 317 -7.20 0.80 -9.63
N ARG A 318 -7.25 1.23 -10.90
CA ARG A 318 -6.24 0.85 -11.90
C ARG A 318 -4.89 1.48 -11.60
N LEU A 319 -4.88 2.75 -11.20
CA LEU A 319 -3.65 3.42 -10.74
C LEU A 319 -3.10 2.74 -9.48
N ALA A 320 -3.95 2.49 -8.48
CA ALA A 320 -3.55 1.81 -7.25
C ALA A 320 -2.91 0.44 -7.51
N ALA A 321 -3.52 -0.37 -8.36
CA ALA A 321 -2.92 -1.63 -8.78
C ALA A 321 -1.57 -1.44 -9.50
N TYR A 322 -1.46 -0.43 -10.36
CA TYR A 322 -0.21 -0.15 -11.08
C TYR A 322 0.90 0.34 -10.15
N LEU A 323 0.57 1.15 -9.15
CA LEU A 323 1.52 1.59 -8.13
C LEU A 323 2.15 0.41 -7.39
N LEU A 324 1.31 -0.52 -6.90
CA LEU A 324 1.80 -1.72 -6.22
C LEU A 324 2.60 -2.65 -7.13
N VAL A 325 2.16 -2.82 -8.39
CA VAL A 325 2.91 -3.58 -9.40
C VAL A 325 4.29 -2.96 -9.63
N THR A 326 4.37 -1.62 -9.72
CA THR A 326 5.64 -0.90 -9.88
C THR A 326 6.56 -1.08 -8.68
N LEU A 327 6.03 -0.99 -7.46
CA LEU A 327 6.79 -1.24 -6.22
C LEU A 327 7.41 -2.66 -6.25
N LEU A 328 6.58 -3.67 -6.52
CA LEU A 328 7.04 -5.07 -6.53
C LEU A 328 7.98 -5.39 -7.69
N GLU A 329 7.75 -4.80 -8.87
CA GLU A 329 8.68 -4.89 -10.00
C GLU A 329 10.08 -4.43 -9.60
N ARG A 330 10.15 -3.25 -8.95
CA ARG A 330 11.42 -2.66 -8.54
C ARG A 330 12.10 -3.39 -7.41
N ALA A 331 11.34 -3.95 -6.49
CA ALA A 331 11.87 -4.67 -5.35
C ALA A 331 12.39 -6.07 -5.71
N PHE A 332 11.74 -6.78 -6.65
CA PHE A 332 11.98 -8.22 -6.82
C PHE A 332 12.19 -8.68 -8.26
N ALA A 333 11.83 -7.90 -9.29
CA ALA A 333 11.84 -8.37 -10.68
C ALA A 333 12.97 -7.80 -11.54
N GLU A 334 13.92 -7.04 -10.97
CA GLU A 334 15.10 -6.49 -11.67
C GLU A 334 16.37 -7.32 -11.49
#